data_538043b8255c722a2dae3c4dd0a8f12a
#
_entry.id   538043b8255c722a2dae3c4dd0a8f12a
#
_cell.length_a   1.000
_cell.length_b   1.000
_cell.length_c   1.000
_cell.angle_alpha   90.00
_cell.angle_beta   90.00
_cell.angle_gamma   90.00
#
_symmetry.space_group_name_H-M   'P 1'
#
loop_
_entity.id
_entity.type
_entity.pdbx_description
1 polymer ?
#
loop_
_entity_poly.entity_id
_entity_poly.type
_entity_poly.pdbx_seq_one_letter_code
_entity_poly.pdbx_strand_id
1 'polypeptide(L)' 'MLILGRKAGESLTIGGDISITVLSVDSGGNVSLGIQAPKEMLIL' A
#
# COMPACT_ATOMS: atom_id res chain seq x y z
N MET A 1 15.50 -3.12 9.21
CA MET A 1 14.17 -3.13 8.56
C MET A 1 13.55 -1.73 8.69
N LEU A 2 12.97 -1.22 7.62
CA LEU A 2 12.21 0.05 7.68
C LEU A 2 10.76 -0.26 8.04
N ILE A 3 10.24 0.40 9.06
CA ILE A 3 8.87 0.23 9.51
C ILE A 3 8.16 1.57 9.40
N LEU A 4 7.01 1.59 8.73
CA LEU A 4 6.21 2.79 8.50
C LEU A 4 4.78 2.57 8.99
N GLY A 5 4.19 3.64 9.55
CA GLY A 5 2.77 3.65 9.89
C GLY A 5 2.02 4.53 8.91
N ARG A 6 0.86 4.04 8.42
CA ARG A 6 0.00 4.81 7.54
C ARG A 6 -1.45 4.69 7.98
N LYS A 7 -2.19 5.78 7.85
CA LYS A 7 -3.63 5.80 8.13
C LYS A 7 -4.41 5.53 6.85
N ALA A 8 -5.68 5.16 6.99
CA ALA A 8 -6.57 4.99 5.84
C ALA A 8 -6.56 6.25 4.97
N GLY A 9 -6.44 6.06 3.67
CA GLY A 9 -6.34 7.13 2.68
C GLY A 9 -4.92 7.60 2.41
N GLU A 10 -3.96 7.20 3.22
CA GLU A 10 -2.57 7.59 3.04
C GLU A 10 -1.82 6.57 2.19
N SER A 11 -0.79 7.06 1.49
CA SER A 11 0.01 6.23 0.58
C SER A 11 1.49 6.32 0.96
N LEU A 12 2.24 5.37 0.43
CA LEU A 12 3.69 5.43 0.40
C LEU A 12 4.17 5.01 -0.97
N THR A 13 5.37 5.46 -1.34
CA THR A 13 5.97 5.17 -2.64
C THR A 13 7.29 4.46 -2.45
N ILE A 14 7.51 3.42 -3.25
CA ILE A 14 8.76 2.66 -3.25
C ILE A 14 9.40 2.81 -4.63
N GLY A 15 10.64 3.29 -4.68
CA GLY A 15 11.39 3.40 -5.91
C GLY A 15 10.83 4.39 -6.93
N GLY A 16 9.83 5.18 -6.57
CA GLY A 16 9.25 6.20 -7.44
C GLY A 16 8.16 5.71 -8.37
N ASP A 17 8.01 4.39 -8.56
CA ASP A 17 7.04 3.82 -9.50
C ASP A 17 6.09 2.81 -8.88
N ILE A 18 6.28 2.45 -7.63
CA ILE A 18 5.38 1.59 -6.89
C ILE A 18 4.69 2.43 -5.82
N SER A 19 3.37 2.42 -5.82
CA SER A 19 2.57 3.16 -4.84
C SER A 19 1.69 2.18 -4.08
N ILE A 20 1.70 2.28 -2.76
CA ILE A 20 0.87 1.46 -1.88
C ILE A 20 -0.03 2.40 -1.08
N THR A 21 -1.34 2.16 -1.14
CA THR A 21 -2.33 2.99 -0.46
C THR A 21 -3.10 2.14 0.53
N VAL A 22 -3.28 2.64 1.75
CA VAL A 22 -4.19 2.02 2.71
C VAL A 22 -5.60 2.46 2.34
N LEU A 23 -6.39 1.55 1.78
CA LEU A 23 -7.73 1.87 1.31
C LEU A 23 -8.72 1.95 2.47
N SER A 24 -8.66 0.98 3.36
CA SER A 24 -9.57 0.95 4.52
C SER A 24 -9.02 0.06 5.60
N VAL A 25 -9.50 0.28 6.82
CA VAL A 25 -9.25 -0.58 7.97
C VAL A 25 -10.62 -0.85 8.60
N ASP A 26 -10.99 -2.12 8.72
CA ASP A 26 -12.28 -2.45 9.34
C ASP A 26 -12.17 -2.59 10.86
N SER A 27 -13.31 -2.83 11.51
CA SER A 27 -13.35 -2.94 12.97
C SER A 27 -12.65 -4.18 13.52
N GLY A 28 -12.41 -5.17 12.68
CA GLY A 28 -11.66 -6.37 13.04
C GLY A 28 -10.15 -6.24 12.86
N GLY A 29 -9.68 -5.07 12.42
CA GLY A 29 -8.28 -4.83 12.18
C GLY A 29 -7.78 -5.29 10.81
N ASN A 30 -8.68 -5.69 9.91
CA ASN A 30 -8.30 -6.05 8.55
C ASN A 30 -7.99 -4.80 7.74
N VAL A 31 -6.88 -4.82 7.02
CA VAL A 31 -6.43 -3.69 6.22
C VAL A 31 -6.51 -4.06 4.75
N SER A 32 -7.17 -3.21 3.97
CA SER A 32 -7.20 -3.35 2.52
C SER A 32 -6.17 -2.43 1.90
N LEU A 33 -5.31 -2.98 1.06
CA LEU A 33 -4.25 -2.22 0.40
C LEU A 33 -4.48 -2.20 -1.11
N GLY A 34 -4.24 -1.03 -1.71
CA GLY A 34 -4.15 -0.89 -3.15
C GLY A 34 -2.70 -0.77 -3.55
N ILE A 35 -2.27 -1.55 -4.52
CA ILE A 35 -0.89 -1.52 -5.02
C ILE A 35 -0.92 -1.14 -6.49
N GLN A 36 -0.18 -0.08 -6.84
CA GLN A 36 -0.01 0.36 -8.20
C GLN A 36 1.46 0.22 -8.57
N ALA A 37 1.72 -0.46 -9.68
CA ALA A 37 3.07 -0.76 -10.12
C ALA A 37 3.12 -0.81 -11.65
N PRO A 38 4.33 -0.75 -12.25
CA PRO A 38 4.47 -0.91 -13.70
C PRO A 38 3.95 -2.27 -14.17
N LYS A 39 3.49 -2.32 -15.43
CA LYS A 39 2.90 -3.53 -16.02
C LYS A 39 3.85 -4.71 -16.00
N GLU A 40 5.13 -4.47 -16.16
CA GLU A 40 6.16 -5.50 -16.19
C GLU A 40 6.44 -6.10 -14.81
N MET A 41 5.94 -5.48 -13.73
CA MET A 41 6.09 -6.02 -12.39
C MET A 41 4.90 -6.90 -12.07
N LEU A 42 5.17 -8.17 -11.79
CA LEU A 42 4.13 -9.13 -11.45
C LEU A 42 3.85 -9.07 -9.95
N ILE A 43 2.63 -8.64 -9.60
CA ILE A 43 2.17 -8.59 -8.22
C ILE A 43 1.24 -9.79 -8.00
N LEU A 44 1.62 -10.68 -7.10
CA LEU A 44 0.85 -11.90 -6.82
C LEU A 44 0.18 -11.86 -5.45
#